data_c761f459835810793f3c83c5f7c7d498
#
_entry.id   c761f459835810793f3c83c5f7c7d498
#
_cell.length_a   1.000
_cell.length_b   1.000
_cell.length_c   1.000
_cell.angle_alpha   90.00
_cell.angle_beta   90.00
_cell.angle_gamma   90.00
#
_symmetry.space_group_name_H-M   'P 1'
#
loop_
_entity.id
_entity.type
_entity.pdbx_description
1 polymer ?
#
loop_
_entity_poly.entity_id
_entity_poly.type
_entity_poly.pdbx_seq_one_letter_code
_entity_poly.pdbx_strand_id
1 'polypeptide(L)'
;MKRRWSHPGGKLRELGAEALTDAELLAILISSGIRGRSAEDIAREVLEKFGSLQGMANQPLEKFLEIKGLSDVKIIRIAAAFELARRLAKGG
;
A
#
# COMPACT_ATOMS: atom_id res chain seq x y z
N MET A 1 7.63 -2.65 26.40
CA MET A 1 7.38 -1.29 26.01
C MET A 1 6.11 -1.16 25.19
N LYS A 2 5.32 -0.17 25.47
CA LYS A 2 4.06 0.01 24.80
C LYS A 2 4.24 0.60 23.41
N ARG A 3 3.52 0.07 22.43
CA ARG A 3 3.54 0.61 21.11
C ARG A 3 2.88 1.97 21.06
N ARG A 4 3.49 2.90 20.37
CA ARG A 4 2.92 4.24 20.22
C ARG A 4 1.89 4.29 19.10
N TRP A 5 2.05 3.42 18.11
CA TRP A 5 1.19 3.46 16.94
C TRP A 5 0.44 2.15 16.81
N SER A 6 -0.86 2.26 16.58
CA SER A 6 -1.67 1.08 16.34
C SER A 6 -1.74 0.74 14.85
N HIS A 7 -1.28 1.65 13.99
CA HIS A 7 -1.26 1.40 12.56
C HIS A 7 -0.28 2.35 11.87
N PRO A 8 0.06 2.05 10.59
CA PRO A 8 1.12 2.79 9.89
C PRO A 8 0.89 4.29 9.73
N GLY A 9 -0.37 4.73 9.64
CA GLY A 9 -0.64 6.15 9.51
C GLY A 9 -0.09 6.97 10.65
N GLY A 10 -0.25 6.48 11.89
CA GLY A 10 0.30 7.16 13.05
C GLY A 10 1.81 7.16 13.04
N LYS A 11 2.41 6.05 12.62
CA LYS A 11 3.85 5.95 12.54
C LYS A 11 4.41 6.96 11.53
N LEU A 12 3.77 7.07 10.37
CA LEU A 12 4.21 8.02 9.37
C LEU A 12 4.15 9.45 9.89
N ARG A 13 3.05 9.76 10.57
CA ARG A 13 2.86 11.11 11.10
C ARG A 13 3.93 11.49 12.10
N GLU A 14 4.36 10.55 12.93
CA GLU A 14 5.33 10.85 13.99
C GLU A 14 6.77 10.75 13.55
N LEU A 15 7.08 9.77 12.70
CA LEU A 15 8.47 9.49 12.34
C LEU A 15 8.82 9.86 10.90
N GLY A 16 7.82 10.16 10.08
CA GLY A 16 8.06 10.47 8.68
C GLY A 16 8.03 9.24 7.80
N ALA A 17 7.87 9.47 6.51
CA ALA A 17 7.68 8.38 5.55
C ALA A 17 8.88 7.44 5.47
N GLU A 18 10.08 7.98 5.69
CA GLU A 18 11.30 7.18 5.54
C GLU A 18 11.38 6.04 6.56
N ALA A 19 10.64 6.16 7.66
CA ALA A 19 10.67 5.15 8.71
C ALA A 19 9.78 3.96 8.39
N LEU A 20 8.98 4.02 7.32
CA LEU A 20 8.03 2.97 7.01
C LEU A 20 8.56 2.02 5.95
N THR A 21 8.17 0.75 6.09
CA THR A 21 8.45 -0.24 5.05
C THR A 21 7.49 -0.04 3.89
N ASP A 22 7.81 -0.69 2.77
CA ASP A 22 6.91 -0.65 1.61
C ASP A 22 5.52 -1.16 1.97
N ALA A 23 5.44 -2.24 2.75
CA ALA A 23 4.16 -2.79 3.15
C ALA A 23 3.37 -1.82 4.01
N GLU A 24 4.06 -1.10 4.90
CA GLU A 24 3.38 -0.12 5.74
C GLU A 24 2.83 1.04 4.91
N LEU A 25 3.60 1.51 3.94
CA LEU A 25 3.12 2.58 3.06
C LEU A 25 1.92 2.14 2.25
N LEU A 26 1.98 0.92 1.69
CA LEU A 26 0.84 0.37 0.96
C LEU A 26 -0.38 0.22 1.87
N ALA A 27 -0.16 -0.19 3.11
CA ALA A 27 -1.25 -0.37 4.05
C ALA A 27 -1.99 0.94 4.30
N ILE A 28 -1.30 2.06 4.25
CA ILE A 28 -1.95 3.35 4.40
C ILE A 28 -2.92 3.59 3.24
N LEU A 29 -2.50 3.27 2.02
CA LEU A 29 -3.36 3.40 0.85
C LEU A 29 -4.56 2.45 0.92
N ILE A 30 -4.33 1.25 1.42
CA ILE A 30 -5.40 0.26 1.58
C ILE A 30 -6.36 0.71 2.68
N SER A 31 -5.83 1.36 3.69
CA SER A 31 -6.56 2.01 4.77
C SER A 31 -7.11 1.04 5.80
N SER A 32 -7.98 0.12 5.41
CA SER A 32 -8.57 -0.83 6.36
C SER A 32 -8.49 -2.23 5.79
N GLY A 33 -8.39 -3.20 6.70
CA GLY A 33 -8.42 -4.60 6.30
C GLY A 33 -9.83 -5.13 6.22
N ILE A 34 -9.92 -6.43 6.18
CA ILE A 34 -11.19 -7.14 6.28
C ILE A 34 -11.07 -8.07 7.47
N ARG A 35 -12.17 -8.76 7.79
CA ARG A 35 -12.16 -9.67 8.91
C ARG A 35 -11.08 -10.72 8.73
N GLY A 36 -10.23 -10.85 9.72
CA GLY A 36 -9.14 -11.81 9.70
C GLY A 36 -7.90 -11.40 8.96
N ARG A 37 -7.90 -10.23 8.31
CA ARG A 37 -6.73 -9.74 7.59
C ARG A 37 -6.60 -8.24 7.77
N SER A 38 -5.45 -7.80 8.26
CA SER A 38 -5.20 -6.37 8.43
C SER A 38 -4.82 -5.74 7.08
N ALA A 39 -4.83 -4.41 7.04
CA ALA A 39 -4.36 -3.72 5.85
C ALA A 39 -2.90 -4.08 5.56
N GLU A 40 -2.09 -4.25 6.60
CA GLU A 40 -0.70 -4.64 6.41
C GLU A 40 -0.57 -6.06 5.85
N ASP A 41 -1.43 -6.97 6.29
CA ASP A 41 -1.42 -8.33 5.72
C ASP A 41 -1.72 -8.29 4.24
N ILE A 42 -2.72 -7.50 3.86
CA ILE A 42 -3.10 -7.37 2.46
C ILE A 42 -1.95 -6.74 1.67
N ALA A 43 -1.31 -5.72 2.24
CA ALA A 43 -0.18 -5.07 1.58
C ALA A 43 0.97 -6.04 1.33
N ARG A 44 1.26 -6.88 2.32
CA ARG A 44 2.33 -7.87 2.17
C ARG A 44 2.01 -8.86 1.06
N GLU A 45 0.75 -9.27 0.96
CA GLU A 45 0.36 -10.20 -0.10
C GLU A 45 0.50 -9.54 -1.47
N VAL A 46 0.15 -8.26 -1.58
CA VAL A 46 0.32 -7.53 -2.83
C VAL A 46 1.79 -7.52 -3.25
N LEU A 47 2.67 -7.19 -2.30
CA LEU A 47 4.09 -7.16 -2.61
C LEU A 47 4.63 -8.53 -2.98
N GLU A 48 4.15 -9.57 -2.30
CA GLU A 48 4.57 -10.92 -2.63
C GLU A 48 4.12 -11.32 -4.03
N LYS A 49 2.88 -11.00 -4.38
CA LYS A 49 2.34 -11.37 -5.67
C LYS A 49 3.10 -10.74 -6.82
N PHE A 50 3.46 -9.48 -6.68
CA PHE A 50 4.12 -8.74 -7.76
C PHE A 50 5.63 -8.64 -7.59
N GLY A 51 6.15 -9.10 -6.47
CA GLY A 51 7.59 -9.18 -6.22
C GLY A 51 8.21 -7.94 -5.63
N SER A 52 7.70 -6.76 -5.95
CA SER A 52 8.27 -5.50 -5.48
C SER A 52 7.32 -4.37 -5.85
N LEU A 53 7.63 -3.16 -5.39
CA LEU A 53 6.88 -1.99 -5.82
C LEU A 53 6.97 -1.80 -7.34
N GLN A 54 8.16 -1.99 -7.90
CA GLN A 54 8.32 -1.89 -9.35
C GLN A 54 7.48 -2.93 -10.07
N GLY A 55 7.37 -4.12 -9.49
CA GLY A 55 6.57 -5.19 -10.08
C GLY A 55 5.09 -4.87 -10.13
N MET A 56 4.62 -3.96 -9.27
CA MET A 56 3.23 -3.54 -9.28
C MET A 56 2.93 -2.55 -10.39
N ALA A 57 3.95 -1.81 -10.83
CA ALA A 57 3.75 -0.76 -11.83
C ALA A 57 3.31 -1.38 -13.15
N ASN A 58 2.33 -0.73 -13.79
CA ASN A 58 1.85 -1.13 -15.10
C ASN A 58 1.12 -2.47 -15.14
N GLN A 59 0.75 -3.01 -13.99
CA GLN A 59 -0.04 -4.22 -13.95
C GLN A 59 -1.50 -3.91 -14.23
N PRO A 60 -2.20 -4.80 -14.94
CA PRO A 60 -3.64 -4.61 -15.13
C PRO A 60 -4.35 -4.61 -13.79
N LEU A 61 -5.33 -3.73 -13.64
CA LEU A 61 -6.05 -3.61 -12.38
C LEU A 61 -6.73 -4.91 -11.98
N GLU A 62 -7.13 -5.72 -12.97
CA GLU A 62 -7.77 -7.00 -12.70
C GLU A 62 -6.90 -7.94 -11.87
N LYS A 63 -5.59 -7.82 -12.03
CA LYS A 63 -4.68 -8.67 -11.24
C LYS A 63 -4.75 -8.36 -9.76
N PHE A 64 -5.04 -7.12 -9.42
CA PHE A 64 -5.17 -6.73 -8.02
C PHE A 64 -6.46 -7.25 -7.41
N LEU A 65 -7.50 -7.40 -8.22
CA LEU A 65 -8.78 -7.91 -7.73
C LEU A 65 -8.70 -9.35 -7.26
N GLU A 66 -7.65 -10.07 -7.64
CA GLU A 66 -7.46 -11.44 -7.19
C GLU A 66 -7.07 -11.52 -5.71
N ILE A 67 -6.70 -10.40 -5.12
CA ILE A 67 -6.26 -10.38 -3.74
C ILE A 67 -7.45 -10.06 -2.84
N LYS A 68 -7.72 -10.98 -1.92
CA LYS A 68 -8.86 -10.83 -1.03
C LYS A 68 -8.67 -9.63 -0.11
N GLY A 69 -9.67 -8.79 -0.04
CA GLY A 69 -9.61 -7.58 0.78
C GLY A 69 -9.23 -6.34 0.01
N LEU A 70 -8.88 -6.49 -1.26
CA LEU A 70 -8.50 -5.36 -2.08
C LEU A 70 -9.68 -4.99 -2.99
N SER A 71 -10.46 -4.01 -2.55
CA SER A 71 -11.64 -3.57 -3.29
C SER A 71 -11.27 -2.58 -4.38
N ASP A 72 -12.25 -2.29 -5.25
CA ASP A 72 -12.04 -1.32 -6.32
C ASP A 72 -11.54 0.01 -5.81
N VAL A 73 -12.11 0.50 -4.70
CA VAL A 73 -11.70 1.79 -4.16
C VAL A 73 -10.24 1.76 -3.75
N LYS A 74 -9.81 0.67 -3.14
CA LYS A 74 -8.42 0.56 -2.69
C LYS A 74 -7.47 0.46 -3.87
N ILE A 75 -7.86 -0.27 -4.90
CA ILE A 75 -7.06 -0.41 -6.11
C ILE A 75 -6.91 0.95 -6.81
N ILE A 76 -7.98 1.70 -6.88
CA ILE A 76 -7.94 3.03 -7.49
C ILE A 76 -6.97 3.94 -6.75
N ARG A 77 -6.98 3.89 -5.42
CA ARG A 77 -6.04 4.69 -4.64
C ARG A 77 -4.60 4.32 -4.92
N ILE A 78 -4.33 3.02 -5.00
CA ILE A 78 -2.98 2.56 -5.30
C ILE A 78 -2.57 3.02 -6.70
N ALA A 79 -3.46 2.88 -7.68
CA ALA A 79 -3.17 3.30 -9.04
C ALA A 79 -2.90 4.79 -9.12
N ALA A 80 -3.69 5.58 -8.39
CA ALA A 80 -3.48 7.03 -8.38
C ALA A 80 -2.13 7.39 -7.77
N ALA A 81 -1.74 6.69 -6.71
CA ALA A 81 -0.46 6.95 -6.06
C ALA A 81 0.69 6.61 -7.02
N PHE A 82 0.57 5.52 -7.76
CA PHE A 82 1.61 5.15 -8.72
C PHE A 82 1.71 6.16 -9.85
N GLU A 83 0.57 6.70 -10.29
CA GLU A 83 0.61 7.73 -11.34
C GLU A 83 1.27 9.01 -10.83
N LEU A 84 0.98 9.39 -9.58
CA LEU A 84 1.65 10.54 -8.99
C LEU A 84 3.16 10.33 -8.93
N ALA A 85 3.57 9.13 -8.53
CA ALA A 85 4.99 8.80 -8.47
C ALA A 85 5.64 8.89 -9.84
N ARG A 86 4.93 8.39 -10.88
CA ARG A 86 5.45 8.45 -12.23
C ARG A 86 5.67 9.89 -12.68
N ARG A 87 4.71 10.75 -12.38
CA ARG A 87 4.84 12.17 -12.76
C ARG A 87 5.95 12.85 -12.00
N LEU A 88 6.12 12.52 -10.72
CA LEU A 88 7.22 13.06 -9.93
C LEU A 88 8.57 12.64 -10.50
N ALA A 89 8.70 11.39 -10.89
CA ALA A 89 9.94 10.87 -11.44
C ALA A 89 10.30 11.56 -12.75
N LYS A 90 9.31 12.02 -13.50
CA LYS A 90 9.54 12.74 -14.74
C LYS A 90 9.84 14.21 -14.51
N GLY A 91 9.78 14.68 -13.29
CA GLY A 91 10.07 16.06 -12.98
C GLY A 91 8.99 17.05 -13.33
N GLY A 92 7.77 16.54 -13.53
CA GLY A 92 6.70 17.43 -13.96
C GLY A 92 5.53 17.49 -13.08
#